data_3866bac72ee96fea4ee6ef781b1f2470
#
_entry.id   3866bac72ee96fea4ee6ef781b1f2470
#
_cell.length_a   1.000
_cell.length_b   1.000
_cell.length_c   1.000
_cell.angle_alpha   90.00
_cell.angle_beta   90.00
_cell.angle_gamma   90.00
#
_symmetry.space_group_name_H-M   'P 1'
#
loop_
_entity.id
_entity.type
_entity.pdbx_description
1 polymer ?
#
loop_
_entity_poly.entity_id
_entity_poly.type
_entity_poly.pdbx_seq_one_letter_code
_entity_poly.pdbx_strand_id
1 'polypeptide(L)'
;MREILPLFFLPLFLIAGCSGSSIEKSSWPVMGTIASVQAREKGDMPHVEAATKEAFSLVEKLLNRFDSTSELTVLQNLSDDDVVKNASVSVRSCYETAFLVSRLSGGAFNPRWRGRQTLDLGAIAKGFALDLAAASYLQAAESKKSGDALIDLGGNLISAKGSWTTGVKSPEGNGFASVFSLFQGEAVATSASYYRGSHIYDARTGNAVSNGVLSVTVIARSAMWADALSTVLFILGPREGMEFLEKLQREPAYPFGRADDVAVLWIMESGSRVTVDKKGRFRF
;
A
#
# COMPACT_ATOMS: atom_id res chain seq x y z
N MET A 1 17.23 26.18 -9.95
CA MET A 1 15.83 26.31 -10.33
C MET A 1 15.16 25.00 -9.93
N ARG A 2 14.29 25.03 -8.94
CA ARG A 2 13.51 23.86 -8.52
C ARG A 2 12.36 23.72 -9.49
N GLU A 3 12.39 22.70 -10.33
CA GLU A 3 11.24 22.35 -11.16
C GLU A 3 10.12 21.86 -10.25
N ILE A 4 9.02 22.62 -10.24
CA ILE A 4 7.76 22.25 -9.60
C ILE A 4 7.13 21.20 -10.51
N LEU A 5 7.27 19.92 -10.13
CA LEU A 5 6.61 18.81 -10.79
C LEU A 5 5.10 18.99 -10.63
N PRO A 6 4.29 18.93 -11.72
CA PRO A 6 2.86 19.09 -11.60
C PRO A 6 2.25 17.97 -10.77
N LEU A 7 1.57 18.35 -9.70
CA LEU A 7 0.79 17.47 -8.83
C LEU A 7 -0.42 16.98 -9.64
N PHE A 8 -0.30 15.83 -10.30
CA PHE A 8 -1.45 15.18 -10.92
C PHE A 8 -2.30 14.54 -9.83
N PHE A 9 -3.42 15.18 -9.54
CA PHE A 9 -4.49 14.65 -8.71
C PHE A 9 -5.01 13.34 -9.32
N LEU A 10 -4.95 12.27 -8.55
CA LEU A 10 -5.65 11.02 -8.82
C LEU A 10 -6.94 11.02 -7.99
N PRO A 11 -8.10 11.43 -8.50
CA PRO A 11 -9.34 11.28 -7.78
C PRO A 11 -9.78 9.82 -7.88
N LEU A 12 -9.70 9.08 -6.78
CA LEU A 12 -10.44 7.84 -6.64
C LEU A 12 -11.92 8.19 -6.48
N PHE A 13 -12.72 7.92 -7.52
CA PHE A 13 -14.17 8.13 -7.47
C PHE A 13 -14.82 6.98 -6.70
N LEU A 14 -15.45 7.31 -5.58
CA LEU A 14 -16.36 6.40 -4.89
C LEU A 14 -17.69 6.40 -5.61
N ILE A 15 -18.18 5.20 -5.90
CA ILE A 15 -19.56 5.00 -6.34
C ILE A 15 -20.42 5.08 -5.07
N ALA A 16 -21.12 6.20 -4.87
CA ALA A 16 -22.06 6.35 -3.78
C ALA A 16 -23.26 5.43 -4.03
N GLY A 17 -23.35 4.35 -3.27
CA GLY A 17 -24.57 3.58 -3.13
C GLY A 17 -25.62 4.43 -2.40
N CYS A 18 -26.83 4.52 -2.94
CA CYS A 18 -27.95 5.26 -2.37
C CYS A 18 -28.36 4.76 -0.99
N SER A 19 -27.86 5.43 0.05
CA SER A 19 -28.51 5.52 1.36
C SER A 19 -28.12 6.87 1.96
N GLY A 20 -29.08 7.66 2.37
CA GLY A 20 -29.04 9.10 2.64
C GLY A 20 -28.10 9.63 3.74
N SER A 21 -26.90 9.11 3.91
CA SER A 21 -25.84 9.69 4.75
C SER A 21 -24.85 10.43 3.84
N SER A 22 -24.66 11.72 4.09
CA SER A 22 -23.64 12.51 3.40
C SER A 22 -22.26 12.05 3.82
N ILE A 23 -21.46 11.50 2.89
CA ILE A 23 -20.04 11.18 3.15
C ILE A 23 -19.29 12.50 3.27
N GLU A 24 -18.66 12.73 4.44
CA GLU A 24 -17.70 13.81 4.63
C GLU A 24 -16.33 13.36 4.10
N LYS A 25 -15.57 14.31 3.54
CA LYS A 25 -14.22 14.05 3.01
C LYS A 25 -13.28 15.19 3.39
N SER A 26 -12.07 14.85 3.83
CA SER A 26 -10.94 15.75 4.03
C SER A 26 -9.72 15.25 3.28
N SER A 27 -8.83 16.14 2.81
CA SER A 27 -7.61 15.76 2.11
C SER A 27 -6.50 16.79 2.33
N TRP A 28 -5.24 16.30 2.37
CA TRP A 28 -4.04 17.12 2.57
C TRP A 28 -2.79 16.47 1.95
N PRO A 29 -1.74 17.25 1.64
CA PRO A 29 -0.46 16.69 1.19
C PRO A 29 0.33 16.11 2.37
N VAL A 30 0.91 14.92 2.19
CA VAL A 30 1.78 14.24 3.17
C VAL A 30 2.59 13.13 2.49
N MET A 31 3.78 12.80 2.98
CA MET A 31 4.63 11.71 2.48
C MET A 31 4.83 11.74 0.95
N GLY A 32 4.97 12.93 0.35
CA GLY A 32 5.17 13.11 -1.09
C GLY A 32 3.96 12.77 -1.96
N THR A 33 2.75 12.68 -1.38
CA THR A 33 1.49 12.41 -2.08
C THR A 33 0.32 13.14 -1.41
N ILE A 34 -0.90 12.77 -1.75
CA ILE A 34 -2.12 13.26 -1.11
C ILE A 34 -2.72 12.17 -0.24
N ALA A 35 -3.02 12.52 1.00
CA ALA A 35 -3.88 11.74 1.87
C ALA A 35 -5.33 12.21 1.77
N SER A 36 -6.27 11.30 1.95
CA SER A 36 -7.66 11.67 2.20
C SER A 36 -8.33 10.71 3.17
N VAL A 37 -9.30 11.22 3.92
CA VAL A 37 -10.16 10.45 4.81
C VAL A 37 -11.61 10.69 4.44
N GLN A 38 -12.44 9.68 4.65
CA GLN A 38 -13.89 9.75 4.45
C GLN A 38 -14.59 9.14 5.64
N ALA A 39 -15.65 9.81 6.10
CA ALA A 39 -16.50 9.36 7.20
C ALA A 39 -17.97 9.47 6.79
N ARG A 40 -18.82 8.53 7.26
CA ARG A 40 -20.27 8.53 6.97
C ARG A 40 -21.09 9.26 8.02
N GLU A 41 -20.57 9.41 9.22
CA GLU A 41 -21.27 10.10 10.31
C GLU A 41 -20.66 11.46 10.59
N LYS A 42 -21.53 12.50 10.71
CA LYS A 42 -21.10 13.82 11.18
C LYS A 42 -20.51 13.70 12.57
N GLY A 43 -19.30 14.21 12.74
CA GLY A 43 -18.58 14.15 14.01
C GLY A 43 -17.48 13.11 14.08
N ASP A 44 -17.42 12.16 13.15
CA ASP A 44 -16.30 11.22 13.06
C ASP A 44 -15.10 11.78 12.29
N MET A 45 -15.32 12.73 11.39
CA MET A 45 -14.26 13.34 10.58
C MET A 45 -13.09 13.88 11.41
N PRO A 46 -13.30 14.67 12.49
CA PRO A 46 -12.17 15.15 13.30
C PRO A 46 -11.36 14.01 13.94
N HIS A 47 -12.01 12.91 14.31
CA HIS A 47 -11.35 11.77 14.93
C HIS A 47 -10.52 10.95 13.93
N VAL A 48 -11.09 10.63 12.78
CA VAL A 48 -10.34 9.89 11.74
C VAL A 48 -9.21 10.74 11.17
N GLU A 49 -9.43 12.04 10.99
CA GLU A 49 -8.41 12.96 10.49
C GLU A 49 -7.25 13.09 11.48
N ALA A 50 -7.54 13.26 12.78
CA ALA A 50 -6.51 13.36 13.82
C ALA A 50 -5.68 12.08 13.92
N ALA A 51 -6.32 10.90 14.02
CA ALA A 51 -5.63 9.62 14.06
C ALA A 51 -4.75 9.39 12.81
N THR A 52 -5.26 9.77 11.63
CA THR A 52 -4.53 9.62 10.36
C THR A 52 -3.33 10.56 10.29
N LYS A 53 -3.48 11.83 10.64
CA LYS A 53 -2.39 12.82 10.64
C LYS A 53 -1.27 12.43 11.59
N GLU A 54 -1.62 11.98 12.80
CA GLU A 54 -0.65 11.52 13.78
C GLU A 54 0.13 10.30 13.28
N ALA A 55 -0.56 9.28 12.77
CA ALA A 55 0.07 8.07 12.24
C ALA A 55 0.99 8.39 11.05
N PHE A 56 0.55 9.19 10.10
CA PHE A 56 1.34 9.54 8.93
C PHE A 56 2.57 10.39 9.28
N SER A 57 2.42 11.35 10.21
CA SER A 57 3.54 12.14 10.72
C SER A 57 4.58 11.25 11.41
N LEU A 58 4.14 10.28 12.21
CA LEU A 58 5.04 9.33 12.86
C LEU A 58 5.81 8.49 11.83
N VAL A 59 5.12 7.93 10.84
CA VAL A 59 5.76 7.11 9.81
C VAL A 59 6.72 7.93 8.94
N GLU A 60 6.37 9.16 8.59
CA GLU A 60 7.26 10.06 7.87
C GLU A 60 8.55 10.32 8.68
N LYS A 61 8.44 10.59 9.98
CA LYS A 61 9.58 10.75 10.87
C LYS A 61 10.45 9.49 10.98
N LEU A 62 9.84 8.31 10.97
CA LEU A 62 10.57 7.04 11.13
C LEU A 62 11.19 6.55 9.81
N LEU A 63 10.48 6.66 8.69
CA LEU A 63 10.82 5.98 7.43
C LEU A 63 11.20 6.90 6.27
N ASN A 64 11.33 8.21 6.49
CA ASN A 64 11.70 9.13 5.43
C ASN A 64 13.21 9.01 5.10
N ARG A 65 13.55 8.31 4.04
CA ARG A 65 14.94 8.14 3.58
C ARG A 65 15.64 9.44 3.13
N PHE A 66 14.89 10.51 2.95
CA PHE A 66 15.43 11.84 2.57
C PHE A 66 15.67 12.74 3.78
N ASP A 67 15.25 12.33 4.97
CA ASP A 67 15.51 13.00 6.23
C ASP A 67 16.68 12.33 6.95
N SER A 68 17.80 13.05 7.08
CA SER A 68 18.99 12.54 7.75
C SER A 68 18.78 12.21 9.24
N THR A 69 17.71 12.71 9.83
CA THR A 69 17.34 12.47 11.24
C THR A 69 16.34 11.35 11.42
N SER A 70 15.79 10.78 10.33
CA SER A 70 14.87 9.65 10.42
C SER A 70 15.57 8.42 10.96
N GLU A 71 14.83 7.58 11.69
CA GLU A 71 15.37 6.32 12.22
C GLU A 71 15.91 5.44 11.09
N LEU A 72 15.21 5.35 9.96
CA LEU A 72 15.63 4.60 8.79
C LEU A 72 17.02 5.03 8.29
N THR A 73 17.25 6.34 8.20
CA THR A 73 18.52 6.90 7.73
C THR A 73 19.66 6.65 8.73
N VAL A 74 19.37 6.73 10.02
CA VAL A 74 20.36 6.39 11.08
C VAL A 74 20.77 4.94 11.00
N LEU A 75 19.84 4.03 10.69
CA LEU A 75 20.10 2.59 10.63
C LEU A 75 20.69 2.11 9.30
N GLN A 76 20.67 2.93 8.24
CA GLN A 76 20.98 2.48 6.86
C GLN A 76 22.37 1.87 6.68
N ASN A 77 23.37 2.28 7.48
CA ASN A 77 24.76 1.79 7.39
C ASN A 77 25.01 0.54 8.24
N LEU A 78 24.04 0.12 9.03
CA LEU A 78 24.16 -1.07 9.88
C LEU A 78 24.03 -2.37 9.05
N SER A 79 24.59 -3.46 9.59
CA SER A 79 24.28 -4.80 9.09
C SER A 79 22.81 -5.13 9.30
N ASP A 80 22.28 -6.11 8.54
CA ASP A 80 20.87 -6.50 8.65
C ASP A 80 20.53 -7.00 10.08
N ASP A 81 21.43 -7.73 10.72
CA ASP A 81 21.26 -8.17 12.10
C ASP A 81 21.26 -7.01 13.10
N ASP A 82 22.11 -6.00 12.87
CA ASP A 82 22.16 -4.83 13.74
C ASP A 82 20.95 -3.90 13.50
N VAL A 83 20.41 -3.80 12.29
CA VAL A 83 19.14 -3.11 12.05
C VAL A 83 18.04 -3.76 12.86
N VAL A 84 17.89 -5.09 12.80
CA VAL A 84 16.86 -5.82 13.58
C VAL A 84 17.01 -5.60 15.09
N LYS A 85 18.25 -5.55 15.59
CA LYS A 85 18.51 -5.34 17.03
C LYS A 85 18.22 -3.92 17.50
N ASN A 86 18.55 -2.92 16.68
CA ASN A 86 18.51 -1.50 17.09
C ASN A 86 17.26 -0.75 16.64
N ALA A 87 16.51 -1.29 15.66
CA ALA A 87 15.32 -0.64 15.17
C ALA A 87 14.17 -0.67 16.20
N SER A 88 13.40 0.42 16.24
CA SER A 88 12.11 0.44 16.91
C SER A 88 11.19 -0.67 16.37
N VAL A 89 10.17 -1.05 17.13
CA VAL A 89 9.20 -2.08 16.73
C VAL A 89 8.58 -1.76 15.36
N SER A 90 8.26 -0.51 15.11
CA SER A 90 7.66 -0.04 13.85
C SER A 90 8.60 -0.21 12.65
N VAL A 91 9.83 0.28 12.77
CA VAL A 91 10.84 0.18 11.69
C VAL A 91 11.23 -1.28 11.47
N ARG A 92 11.39 -2.05 12.55
CA ARG A 92 11.71 -3.48 12.48
C ARG A 92 10.65 -4.26 11.73
N SER A 93 9.36 -4.04 12.01
CA SER A 93 8.25 -4.72 11.33
C SER A 93 8.28 -4.46 9.82
N CYS A 94 8.48 -3.21 9.41
CA CYS A 94 8.63 -2.86 7.98
C CYS A 94 9.87 -3.51 7.36
N TYR A 95 10.97 -3.51 8.08
CA TYR A 95 12.25 -4.07 7.64
C TYR A 95 12.16 -5.60 7.43
N GLU A 96 11.67 -6.34 8.43
CA GLU A 96 11.49 -7.78 8.35
C GLU A 96 10.53 -8.19 7.23
N THR A 97 9.43 -7.45 7.03
CA THR A 97 8.52 -7.64 5.89
C THR A 97 9.23 -7.44 4.56
N ALA A 98 10.02 -6.36 4.41
CA ALA A 98 10.77 -6.07 3.19
C ALA A 98 11.79 -7.16 2.88
N PHE A 99 12.50 -7.66 3.90
CA PHE A 99 13.49 -8.72 3.75
C PHE A 99 12.87 -10.08 3.44
N LEU A 100 11.72 -10.39 4.04
CA LEU A 100 10.97 -11.59 3.71
C LEU A 100 10.53 -11.57 2.23
N VAL A 101 9.96 -10.47 1.78
CA VAL A 101 9.56 -10.29 0.36
C VAL A 101 10.78 -10.36 -0.56
N SER A 102 11.92 -9.76 -0.17
CA SER A 102 13.18 -9.83 -0.91
C SER A 102 13.67 -11.27 -1.07
N ARG A 103 13.74 -12.01 0.01
CA ARG A 103 14.19 -13.41 0.03
C ARG A 103 13.29 -14.30 -0.84
N LEU A 104 11.99 -14.19 -0.69
CA LEU A 104 11.03 -15.04 -1.42
C LEU A 104 10.95 -14.70 -2.92
N SER A 105 11.20 -13.44 -3.29
CA SER A 105 11.25 -13.00 -4.69
C SER A 105 12.58 -13.26 -5.39
N GLY A 106 13.53 -13.93 -4.71
CA GLY A 106 14.89 -14.14 -5.24
C GLY A 106 15.64 -12.83 -5.48
N GLY A 107 15.37 -11.79 -4.68
CA GLY A 107 16.00 -10.48 -4.76
C GLY A 107 15.40 -9.53 -5.80
N ALA A 108 14.33 -9.90 -6.49
CA ALA A 108 13.64 -9.03 -7.44
C ALA A 108 13.15 -7.74 -6.77
N PHE A 109 12.54 -7.86 -5.61
CA PHE A 109 12.33 -6.77 -4.65
C PHE A 109 13.51 -6.76 -3.67
N ASN A 110 14.16 -5.61 -3.48
CA ASN A 110 15.26 -5.50 -2.52
C ASN A 110 15.32 -4.09 -1.92
N PRO A 111 15.12 -3.95 -0.60
CA PRO A 111 15.18 -2.64 0.05
C PRO A 111 16.58 -2.01 0.04
N ARG A 112 17.62 -2.78 -0.32
CA ARG A 112 19.02 -2.33 -0.46
C ARG A 112 19.55 -2.41 -1.90
N TRP A 113 18.67 -2.36 -2.90
CA TRP A 113 19.08 -2.54 -4.29
C TRP A 113 20.08 -1.49 -4.82
N ARG A 114 20.14 -0.31 -4.18
CA ARG A 114 21.13 0.75 -4.48
C ARG A 114 22.44 0.62 -3.70
N GLY A 115 22.64 -0.50 -3.02
CA GLY A 115 23.82 -0.77 -2.20
C GLY A 115 23.54 -0.74 -0.69
N ARG A 116 24.52 -1.19 0.08
CA ARG A 116 24.38 -1.36 1.54
C ARG A 116 24.06 -0.07 2.29
N GLN A 117 24.47 1.08 1.74
CA GLN A 117 24.31 2.38 2.38
C GLN A 117 22.95 3.05 2.06
N THR A 118 22.07 2.36 1.34
CA THR A 118 20.74 2.88 1.01
C THR A 118 19.68 1.89 1.43
N LEU A 119 18.96 2.21 2.49
CA LEU A 119 17.78 1.46 2.89
C LEU A 119 16.54 2.20 2.42
N ASP A 120 15.74 1.57 1.57
CA ASP A 120 14.52 2.13 0.99
C ASP A 120 13.33 1.23 1.30
N LEU A 121 12.46 1.71 2.17
CA LEU A 121 11.20 1.05 2.55
C LEU A 121 9.97 1.73 1.91
N GLY A 122 10.16 2.58 0.89
CA GLY A 122 9.09 3.36 0.24
C GLY A 122 7.96 2.52 -0.36
N ALA A 123 8.23 1.27 -0.73
CA ALA A 123 7.22 0.32 -1.24
C ALA A 123 6.39 -0.36 -0.14
N ILE A 124 6.62 -0.01 1.13
CA ILE A 124 5.96 -0.58 2.32
C ILE A 124 5.41 0.52 3.23
N ALA A 125 6.09 1.67 3.26
CA ALA A 125 5.84 2.72 4.22
C ALA A 125 4.43 3.31 4.15
N LYS A 126 3.84 3.45 2.95
CA LYS A 126 2.47 3.95 2.80
C LYS A 126 1.44 2.98 3.37
N GLY A 127 1.63 1.69 3.08
CA GLY A 127 0.77 0.66 3.63
C GLY A 127 0.88 0.58 5.16
N PHE A 128 2.10 0.63 5.71
CA PHE A 128 2.30 0.66 7.15
C PHE A 128 1.64 1.88 7.82
N ALA A 129 1.74 3.06 7.20
CA ALA A 129 1.08 4.26 7.71
C ALA A 129 -0.45 4.11 7.76
N LEU A 130 -1.04 3.48 6.73
CA LEU A 130 -2.47 3.19 6.68
C LEU A 130 -2.90 2.20 7.78
N ASP A 131 -2.14 1.12 7.99
CA ASP A 131 -2.42 0.14 9.06
C ASP A 131 -2.37 0.80 10.44
N LEU A 132 -1.37 1.67 10.68
CA LEU A 132 -1.23 2.40 11.93
C LEU A 132 -2.39 3.38 12.14
N ALA A 133 -2.77 4.12 11.10
CA ALA A 133 -3.88 5.07 11.14
C ALA A 133 -5.22 4.37 11.45
N ALA A 134 -5.47 3.24 10.80
CA ALA A 134 -6.68 2.45 11.02
C ALA A 134 -6.73 1.89 12.45
N ALA A 135 -5.61 1.36 12.96
CA ALA A 135 -5.51 0.86 14.32
C ALA A 135 -5.74 1.97 15.37
N SER A 136 -5.12 3.14 15.17
CA SER A 136 -5.30 4.31 16.06
C SER A 136 -6.76 4.80 16.04
N TYR A 137 -7.40 4.86 14.86
CA TYR A 137 -8.80 5.23 14.77
C TYR A 137 -9.71 4.22 15.48
N LEU A 138 -9.50 2.92 15.30
CA LEU A 138 -10.29 1.87 15.96
C LEU A 138 -10.13 1.90 17.47
N GLN A 139 -8.93 2.09 17.99
CA GLN A 139 -8.67 2.20 19.42
C GLN A 139 -9.38 3.42 20.03
N ALA A 140 -9.37 4.55 19.35
CA ALA A 140 -10.14 5.73 19.76
C ALA A 140 -11.65 5.51 19.67
N ALA A 141 -12.09 4.67 18.70
CA ALA A 141 -13.48 4.35 18.44
C ALA A 141 -14.12 3.42 19.48
N GLU A 142 -13.34 2.56 20.14
CA GLU A 142 -13.83 1.69 21.23
C GLU A 142 -14.33 2.47 22.43
N SER A 143 -13.77 3.67 22.68
CA SER A 143 -14.18 4.57 23.74
C SER A 143 -15.38 5.46 23.37
N LYS A 144 -15.73 5.55 22.07
CA LYS A 144 -16.82 6.36 21.52
C LYS A 144 -17.45 5.57 20.36
N LYS A 145 -18.77 5.68 20.16
CA LYS A 145 -19.45 5.08 19.01
C LYS A 145 -19.04 5.81 17.72
N SER A 146 -17.85 5.51 17.18
CA SER A 146 -17.39 6.08 15.91
C SER A 146 -17.97 5.30 14.74
N GLY A 147 -18.30 5.99 13.66
CA GLY A 147 -18.89 5.44 12.45
C GLY A 147 -17.88 4.87 11.44
N ASP A 148 -18.37 4.60 10.23
CA ASP A 148 -17.57 4.05 9.14
C ASP A 148 -16.53 5.06 8.64
N ALA A 149 -15.28 4.59 8.43
CA ALA A 149 -14.18 5.40 7.95
C ALA A 149 -13.31 4.68 6.91
N LEU A 150 -12.96 5.41 5.84
CA LEU A 150 -12.01 4.99 4.81
C LEU A 150 -10.83 5.97 4.81
N ILE A 151 -9.61 5.42 4.75
CA ILE A 151 -8.36 6.19 4.73
C ILE A 151 -7.63 5.88 3.42
N ASP A 152 -7.15 6.92 2.75
CA ASP A 152 -6.41 6.87 1.49
C ASP A 152 -5.05 7.56 1.64
N LEU A 153 -4.01 6.94 1.12
CA LEU A 153 -2.69 7.54 0.99
C LEU A 153 -2.12 7.25 -0.39
N GLY A 154 -2.29 8.22 -1.29
CA GLY A 154 -1.74 8.14 -2.65
C GLY A 154 -2.33 7.02 -3.50
N GLY A 155 -3.59 6.66 -3.27
CA GLY A 155 -4.31 5.59 -3.98
C GLY A 155 -4.22 4.21 -3.33
N ASN A 156 -3.46 4.05 -2.24
CA ASN A 156 -3.59 2.91 -1.35
C ASN A 156 -4.69 3.21 -0.34
N LEU A 157 -5.61 2.26 -0.11
CA LEU A 157 -6.77 2.45 0.74
C LEU A 157 -6.83 1.42 1.85
N ILE A 158 -7.38 1.80 3.00
CA ILE A 158 -7.82 0.87 4.04
C ILE A 158 -9.22 1.24 4.52
N SER A 159 -10.10 0.24 4.63
CA SER A 159 -11.35 0.39 5.37
C SER A 159 -11.05 0.30 6.86
N ALA A 160 -10.86 1.43 7.51
CA ALA A 160 -10.62 1.45 8.95
C ALA A 160 -11.83 0.93 9.71
N LYS A 161 -13.05 1.27 9.25
CA LYS A 161 -14.31 0.73 9.79
C LYS A 161 -15.38 0.69 8.70
N GLY A 162 -16.26 -0.31 8.81
CA GLY A 162 -17.39 -0.51 7.89
C GLY A 162 -17.01 -1.16 6.56
N SER A 163 -17.85 -0.97 5.55
CA SER A 163 -17.66 -1.50 4.20
C SER A 163 -17.73 -0.39 3.16
N TRP A 164 -16.75 -0.37 2.24
CA TRP A 164 -16.60 0.67 1.24
C TRP A 164 -16.47 0.07 -0.16
N THR A 165 -17.29 0.54 -1.10
CA THR A 165 -17.14 0.17 -2.51
C THR A 165 -16.13 1.09 -3.18
N THR A 166 -15.16 0.49 -3.86
CA THR A 166 -14.10 1.18 -4.59
C THR A 166 -13.75 0.43 -5.88
N GLY A 167 -12.81 0.93 -6.67
CA GLY A 167 -12.45 0.28 -7.93
C GLY A 167 -11.03 0.58 -8.38
N VAL A 168 -10.52 -0.30 -9.24
CA VAL A 168 -9.28 -0.10 -9.99
C VAL A 168 -9.57 0.80 -11.18
N LYS A 169 -8.90 1.94 -11.26
CA LYS A 169 -9.04 2.83 -12.42
C LYS A 169 -8.60 2.13 -13.71
N SER A 170 -9.37 2.32 -14.79
CA SER A 170 -8.96 1.81 -16.10
C SER A 170 -7.70 2.51 -16.60
N PRO A 171 -6.69 1.77 -17.09
CA PRO A 171 -5.54 2.36 -17.78
C PRO A 171 -5.92 3.20 -19.01
N GLU A 172 -7.06 2.91 -19.63
CA GLU A 172 -7.61 3.62 -20.79
C GLU A 172 -8.20 4.99 -20.45
N GLY A 173 -8.20 5.36 -19.15
CA GLY A 173 -8.58 6.69 -18.67
C GLY A 173 -10.06 6.86 -18.30
N ASN A 174 -10.96 6.03 -18.81
CA ASN A 174 -12.39 6.13 -18.56
C ASN A 174 -12.90 4.98 -17.68
N GLY A 175 -13.55 5.32 -16.54
CA GLY A 175 -14.19 4.35 -15.65
C GLY A 175 -13.25 3.48 -14.85
N PHE A 176 -13.77 2.32 -14.45
CA PHE A 176 -13.06 1.33 -13.64
C PHE A 176 -12.80 0.04 -14.43
N ALA A 177 -11.60 -0.49 -14.31
CA ALA A 177 -11.24 -1.81 -14.82
C ALA A 177 -11.85 -2.93 -13.98
N SER A 178 -12.09 -2.67 -12.70
CA SER A 178 -12.78 -3.56 -11.78
C SER A 178 -13.35 -2.77 -10.60
N VAL A 179 -14.45 -3.26 -10.03
CA VAL A 179 -15.09 -2.70 -8.82
C VAL A 179 -15.17 -3.79 -7.76
N PHE A 180 -14.95 -3.42 -6.50
CA PHE A 180 -14.99 -4.35 -5.36
C PHE A 180 -15.35 -3.62 -4.07
N SER A 181 -15.67 -4.38 -3.02
CA SER A 181 -15.87 -3.85 -1.67
C SER A 181 -14.68 -4.17 -0.79
N LEU A 182 -14.25 -3.19 0.00
CA LEU A 182 -13.33 -3.38 1.13
C LEU A 182 -14.15 -3.49 2.40
N PHE A 183 -13.94 -4.52 3.17
CA PHE A 183 -14.52 -4.68 4.49
C PHE A 183 -13.56 -4.17 5.56
N GLN A 184 -14.07 -3.94 6.77
CA GLN A 184 -13.26 -3.46 7.89
C GLN A 184 -11.95 -4.24 8.05
N GLY A 185 -10.83 -3.52 8.14
CA GLY A 185 -9.48 -4.06 8.24
C GLY A 185 -8.90 -4.54 6.90
N GLU A 186 -9.66 -4.48 5.79
CA GLU A 186 -9.12 -4.78 4.48
C GLU A 186 -8.55 -3.54 3.81
N ALA A 187 -7.48 -3.76 3.07
CA ALA A 187 -6.77 -2.73 2.34
C ALA A 187 -6.57 -3.11 0.87
N VAL A 188 -6.36 -2.11 0.04
CA VAL A 188 -5.97 -2.27 -1.35
C VAL A 188 -4.79 -1.37 -1.68
N ALA A 189 -3.84 -1.89 -2.45
CA ALA A 189 -2.75 -1.12 -3.02
C ALA A 189 -2.60 -1.42 -4.50
N THR A 190 -2.17 -0.42 -5.27
CA THR A 190 -1.92 -0.56 -6.70
C THR A 190 -0.55 -0.01 -7.07
N SER A 191 0.27 -0.85 -7.70
CA SER A 191 1.50 -0.45 -8.38
C SER A 191 1.24 -0.38 -9.88
N ALA A 192 1.66 0.73 -10.52
CA ALA A 192 1.41 0.97 -11.94
C ALA A 192 2.54 1.78 -12.59
N SER A 193 2.81 1.54 -13.89
CA SER A 193 3.82 2.25 -14.66
C SER A 193 3.32 3.56 -15.27
N TYR A 194 2.03 3.67 -15.55
CA TYR A 194 1.45 4.76 -16.35
C TYR A 194 1.28 6.09 -15.62
N TYR A 195 1.45 6.15 -14.28
CA TYR A 195 1.30 7.40 -13.52
C TYR A 195 2.61 8.14 -13.26
N ARG A 196 3.70 7.41 -13.08
CA ARG A 196 5.01 7.99 -12.69
C ARG A 196 6.14 7.57 -13.63
N GLY A 197 5.81 7.00 -14.79
CA GLY A 197 6.81 6.41 -15.69
C GLY A 197 7.50 5.19 -15.07
N SER A 198 8.63 4.81 -15.65
CA SER A 198 9.41 3.62 -15.24
C SER A 198 10.18 3.87 -13.93
N HIS A 199 9.47 3.88 -12.80
CA HIS A 199 10.05 4.11 -11.46
C HIS A 199 10.18 2.84 -10.61
N ILE A 200 9.68 1.70 -11.12
CA ILE A 200 9.81 0.38 -10.47
C ILE A 200 10.93 -0.37 -11.18
N TYR A 201 11.89 -0.86 -10.40
CA TYR A 201 13.09 -1.52 -10.88
C TYR A 201 13.15 -2.96 -10.37
N ASP A 202 13.63 -3.87 -11.23
CA ASP A 202 14.02 -5.20 -10.80
C ASP A 202 15.43 -5.12 -10.21
N ALA A 203 15.54 -5.35 -8.91
CA ALA A 203 16.82 -5.23 -8.21
C ALA A 203 17.86 -6.29 -8.64
N ARG A 204 17.43 -7.40 -9.27
CA ARG A 204 18.32 -8.44 -9.83
C ARG A 204 19.11 -7.91 -11.04
N THR A 205 18.51 -7.03 -11.80
CA THR A 205 19.09 -6.49 -13.04
C THR A 205 19.48 -5.03 -12.94
N GLY A 206 18.91 -4.29 -11.98
CA GLY A 206 19.06 -2.84 -11.85
C GLY A 206 18.28 -2.04 -12.92
N ASN A 207 17.49 -2.70 -13.77
CA ASN A 207 16.75 -2.08 -14.84
C ASN A 207 15.30 -1.80 -14.43
N ALA A 208 14.70 -0.79 -15.06
CA ALA A 208 13.27 -0.56 -14.96
C ALA A 208 12.49 -1.78 -15.49
N VAL A 209 11.40 -2.11 -14.80
CA VAL A 209 10.55 -3.26 -15.18
C VAL A 209 9.90 -3.00 -16.53
N SER A 210 10.03 -4.00 -17.45
CA SER A 210 9.44 -4.01 -18.78
C SER A 210 8.99 -5.43 -19.11
N ASN A 211 7.92 -5.88 -18.44
CA ASN A 211 7.38 -7.25 -18.54
C ASN A 211 5.95 -7.28 -19.09
N GLY A 212 5.48 -6.18 -19.68
CA GLY A 212 4.14 -6.06 -20.24
C GLY A 212 3.03 -5.85 -19.19
N VAL A 213 3.38 -5.61 -17.90
CA VAL A 213 2.42 -5.27 -16.85
C VAL A 213 2.18 -3.77 -16.80
N LEU A 214 0.94 -3.34 -16.94
CA LEU A 214 0.52 -1.94 -16.74
C LEU A 214 0.26 -1.63 -15.26
N SER A 215 -0.45 -2.52 -14.56
CA SER A 215 -0.73 -2.35 -13.14
C SER A 215 -0.96 -3.67 -12.43
N VAL A 216 -0.71 -3.65 -11.13
CA VAL A 216 -1.04 -4.73 -10.19
C VAL A 216 -1.79 -4.15 -9.02
N THR A 217 -2.99 -4.65 -8.79
CA THR A 217 -3.81 -4.31 -7.62
C THR A 217 -3.88 -5.50 -6.69
N VAL A 218 -3.63 -5.27 -5.41
CA VAL A 218 -3.67 -6.28 -4.36
C VAL A 218 -4.66 -5.86 -3.29
N ILE A 219 -5.60 -6.74 -2.94
CA ILE A 219 -6.47 -6.63 -1.78
C ILE A 219 -5.93 -7.58 -0.71
N ALA A 220 -5.72 -7.10 0.51
CA ALA A 220 -5.22 -7.88 1.65
C ALA A 220 -5.76 -7.36 2.99
N ARG A 221 -5.55 -8.12 4.08
CA ARG A 221 -5.93 -7.72 5.44
C ARG A 221 -4.96 -6.76 6.13
N SER A 222 -3.89 -6.36 5.46
CA SER A 222 -2.94 -5.35 5.90
C SER A 222 -2.55 -4.49 4.73
N ALA A 223 -2.58 -3.19 4.91
CA ALA A 223 -2.17 -2.23 3.89
C ALA A 223 -0.66 -2.31 3.64
N MET A 224 0.15 -2.59 4.66
CA MET A 224 1.59 -2.81 4.52
C MET A 224 1.88 -3.99 3.59
N TRP A 225 1.17 -5.10 3.75
CA TRP A 225 1.32 -6.26 2.87
C TRP A 225 0.75 -5.99 1.48
N ALA A 226 -0.39 -5.32 1.35
CA ALA A 226 -0.93 -4.94 0.04
C ALA A 226 0.06 -4.07 -0.75
N ASP A 227 0.70 -3.07 -0.11
CA ASP A 227 1.69 -2.17 -0.72
C ASP A 227 2.93 -2.96 -1.17
N ALA A 228 3.53 -3.77 -0.28
CA ALA A 228 4.67 -4.62 -0.60
C ALA A 228 4.38 -5.60 -1.75
N LEU A 229 3.24 -6.31 -1.66
CA LEU A 229 2.84 -7.31 -2.64
C LEU A 229 2.53 -6.68 -4.00
N SER A 230 1.87 -5.53 -4.05
CA SER A 230 1.61 -4.85 -5.33
C SER A 230 2.90 -4.53 -6.07
N THR A 231 3.95 -4.11 -5.34
CA THR A 231 5.25 -3.78 -5.92
C THR A 231 6.00 -5.03 -6.39
N VAL A 232 6.14 -6.05 -5.56
CA VAL A 232 6.88 -7.27 -5.95
C VAL A 232 6.18 -8.02 -7.07
N LEU A 233 4.85 -8.10 -7.06
CA LEU A 233 4.07 -8.78 -8.10
C LEU A 233 4.09 -8.00 -9.43
N PHE A 234 4.24 -6.67 -9.38
CA PHE A 234 4.51 -5.87 -10.57
C PHE A 234 5.87 -6.21 -11.18
N ILE A 235 6.91 -6.36 -10.36
CA ILE A 235 8.26 -6.71 -10.82
C ILE A 235 8.27 -8.11 -11.44
N LEU A 236 7.66 -9.08 -10.78
CA LEU A 236 7.68 -10.49 -11.19
C LEU A 236 6.76 -10.79 -12.38
N GLY A 237 5.69 -10.01 -12.57
CA GLY A 237 4.63 -10.35 -13.52
C GLY A 237 3.80 -11.55 -13.08
N PRO A 238 2.78 -11.96 -13.89
CA PRO A 238 1.83 -13.00 -13.46
C PRO A 238 2.46 -14.36 -13.18
N ARG A 239 3.37 -14.84 -14.05
CA ARG A 239 3.93 -16.19 -13.94
C ARG A 239 4.78 -16.35 -12.67
N GLU A 240 5.85 -15.56 -12.54
CA GLU A 240 6.73 -15.61 -11.36
C GLU A 240 5.99 -15.14 -10.10
N GLY A 241 5.02 -14.23 -10.26
CA GLY A 241 4.19 -13.73 -9.18
C GLY A 241 3.29 -14.80 -8.55
N MET A 242 2.71 -15.70 -9.34
CA MET A 242 1.96 -16.86 -8.81
C MET A 242 2.86 -17.82 -8.04
N GLU A 243 4.05 -18.13 -8.57
CA GLU A 243 5.04 -18.96 -7.86
C GLU A 243 5.50 -18.31 -6.53
N PHE A 244 5.68 -16.99 -6.53
CA PHE A 244 5.99 -16.22 -5.33
C PHE A 244 4.88 -16.30 -4.29
N LEU A 245 3.61 -16.13 -4.69
CA LEU A 245 2.46 -16.23 -3.79
C LEU A 245 2.34 -17.62 -3.16
N GLU A 246 2.62 -18.69 -3.90
CA GLU A 246 2.65 -20.05 -3.36
C GLU A 246 3.75 -20.24 -2.30
N LYS A 247 4.93 -19.67 -2.52
CA LYS A 247 6.02 -19.69 -1.54
C LYS A 247 5.65 -18.90 -0.29
N LEU A 248 5.07 -17.70 -0.48
CA LEU A 248 4.65 -16.82 0.61
C LEU A 248 3.62 -17.49 1.53
N GLN A 249 2.66 -18.22 0.96
CA GLN A 249 1.64 -18.94 1.74
C GLN A 249 2.20 -20.06 2.63
N ARG A 250 3.35 -20.61 2.28
CA ARG A 250 4.04 -21.66 3.04
C ARG A 250 5.02 -21.09 4.06
N GLU A 251 5.22 -19.77 4.05
CA GLU A 251 6.19 -19.10 4.91
C GLU A 251 5.59 -18.86 6.31
N PRO A 252 6.15 -19.44 7.39
CA PRO A 252 5.62 -19.28 8.75
C PRO A 252 5.62 -17.83 9.25
N ALA A 253 6.54 -17.00 8.75
CA ALA A 253 6.63 -15.58 9.11
C ALA A 253 5.56 -14.72 8.40
N TYR A 254 4.80 -15.28 7.43
CA TYR A 254 3.69 -14.58 6.80
C TYR A 254 2.45 -14.67 7.69
N PRO A 255 1.92 -13.53 8.19
CA PRO A 255 0.88 -13.54 9.23
C PRO A 255 -0.50 -14.00 8.73
N PHE A 256 -0.70 -14.06 7.40
CA PHE A 256 -1.99 -14.35 6.77
C PHE A 256 -1.98 -15.70 6.03
N GLY A 257 -1.50 -16.75 6.63
CA GLY A 257 -1.15 -18.07 6.09
C GLY A 257 -2.18 -18.81 5.20
N ARG A 258 -3.25 -18.15 4.70
CA ARG A 258 -4.23 -18.73 3.78
C ARG A 258 -4.23 -17.96 2.46
N ALA A 259 -4.22 -18.71 1.35
CA ALA A 259 -4.35 -18.20 -0.02
C ALA A 259 -5.59 -17.31 -0.24
N ASP A 260 -6.59 -17.43 0.62
CA ASP A 260 -7.89 -16.77 0.48
C ASP A 260 -7.90 -15.33 1.04
N ASP A 261 -6.82 -14.90 1.69
CA ASP A 261 -6.74 -13.57 2.30
C ASP A 261 -6.09 -12.51 1.40
N VAL A 262 -5.63 -12.93 0.22
CA VAL A 262 -5.06 -12.03 -0.80
C VAL A 262 -5.79 -12.23 -2.12
N ALA A 263 -6.26 -11.12 -2.72
CA ALA A 263 -6.73 -11.11 -4.10
C ALA A 263 -5.83 -10.20 -4.95
N VAL A 264 -5.46 -10.65 -6.14
CA VAL A 264 -4.54 -9.95 -7.04
C VAL A 264 -5.15 -9.81 -8.42
N LEU A 265 -5.03 -8.63 -9.01
CA LEU A 265 -5.39 -8.33 -10.39
C LEU A 265 -4.19 -7.71 -11.10
N TRP A 266 -3.67 -8.39 -12.13
CA TRP A 266 -2.75 -7.81 -13.11
C TRP A 266 -3.55 -7.29 -14.32
N ILE A 267 -3.24 -6.09 -14.77
CA ILE A 267 -3.68 -5.54 -16.04
C ILE A 267 -2.45 -5.44 -16.93
N MET A 268 -2.52 -6.08 -18.10
CA MET A 268 -1.41 -6.16 -19.04
C MET A 268 -1.49 -5.08 -20.13
N GLU A 269 -0.38 -4.72 -20.74
CA GLU A 269 -0.32 -3.81 -21.90
C GLU A 269 -1.18 -4.29 -23.08
N SER A 270 -1.37 -5.61 -23.21
CA SER A 270 -2.27 -6.21 -24.19
C SER A 270 -3.76 -5.96 -23.92
N GLY A 271 -4.11 -5.34 -22.80
CA GLY A 271 -5.48 -5.21 -22.31
C GLY A 271 -6.00 -6.47 -21.59
N SER A 272 -5.24 -7.57 -21.57
CA SER A 272 -5.64 -8.79 -20.86
C SER A 272 -5.54 -8.60 -19.34
N ARG A 273 -6.35 -9.37 -18.59
CA ARG A 273 -6.41 -9.38 -17.14
C ARG A 273 -6.07 -10.77 -16.63
N VAL A 274 -5.19 -10.83 -15.64
CA VAL A 274 -4.84 -12.06 -14.92
C VAL A 274 -5.21 -11.88 -13.45
N THR A 275 -5.83 -12.89 -12.84
CA THR A 275 -6.26 -12.79 -11.43
C THR A 275 -5.84 -14.00 -10.60
N VAL A 276 -5.49 -13.74 -9.35
CA VAL A 276 -5.55 -14.72 -8.25
C VAL A 276 -6.61 -14.22 -7.29
N ASP A 277 -7.82 -14.79 -7.37
CA ASP A 277 -8.98 -14.27 -6.65
C ASP A 277 -9.97 -15.41 -6.33
N LYS A 278 -9.68 -16.18 -5.31
CA LYS A 278 -10.50 -17.34 -4.91
C LYS A 278 -11.88 -16.95 -4.36
N LYS A 279 -12.04 -15.71 -3.90
CA LYS A 279 -13.30 -15.22 -3.30
C LYS A 279 -14.14 -14.40 -4.28
N GLY A 280 -13.70 -14.22 -5.55
CA GLY A 280 -14.42 -13.42 -6.53
C GLY A 280 -14.57 -11.94 -6.11
N ARG A 281 -13.49 -11.36 -5.61
CA ARG A 281 -13.47 -9.98 -5.11
C ARG A 281 -13.56 -8.95 -6.23
N PHE A 282 -12.89 -9.21 -7.35
CA PHE A 282 -12.89 -8.33 -8.50
C PHE A 282 -14.09 -8.56 -9.39
N ARG A 283 -14.87 -7.52 -9.67
CA ARG A 283 -16.00 -7.52 -10.60
C ARG A 283 -15.63 -6.66 -11.82
N PHE A 284 -15.87 -7.20 -13.00
CA PHE A 284 -15.51 -6.62 -14.28
C PHE A 284 -16.72 -6.10 -15.06
#